data_5ddb9796e9d5835dab0e9f4ac3706b73
#
_entry.id   5ddb9796e9d5835dab0e9f4ac3706b73
#
_cell.length_a   1.000
_cell.length_b   1.000
_cell.length_c   1.000
_cell.angle_alpha   90.00
_cell.angle_beta   90.00
_cell.angle_gamma   90.00
#
_symmetry.space_group_name_H-M   'P 1'
#
loop_
_entity.id
_entity.type
_entity.pdbx_description
1 polymer ?
#
loop_
_entity_poly.entity_id
_entity_poly.type
_entity_poly.pdbx_seq_one_letter_code
_entity_poly.pdbx_strand_id
1 'polypeptide(L)'
;MGKDGEFHSVNKKVEEMNPKELILYATAMCASITMKGILDKEHIVPKSAEIEMSGVLDTEQVMAKSIYRSFNILYRIECSTLSEQSKIGRAVNLTTEKYCGTLQMLRRIAPLSHEVSIVSIETEGY
;
A
#
# COMPACT_ATOMS: atom_id res chain seq x y z
N MET A 1 -5.33 -10.37 13.66
CA MET A 1 -5.51 -8.99 14.16
C MET A 1 -4.31 -8.60 14.98
N GLY A 2 -3.77 -7.45 14.70
CA GLY A 2 -2.67 -6.94 15.50
C GLY A 2 -3.15 -6.45 16.84
N LYS A 3 -2.20 -6.23 17.74
CA LYS A 3 -2.51 -5.63 19.01
C LYS A 3 -2.97 -4.19 18.80
N ASP A 4 -3.71 -3.68 19.75
CA ASP A 4 -4.12 -2.28 19.75
C ASP A 4 -4.94 -1.91 18.52
N GLY A 5 -5.64 -2.88 17.96
CA GLY A 5 -6.52 -2.62 16.84
C GLY A 5 -5.84 -2.50 15.50
N GLU A 6 -4.57 -2.85 15.41
CA GLU A 6 -3.86 -2.80 14.15
C GLU A 6 -4.16 -4.02 13.30
N PHE A 7 -4.41 -3.80 12.02
CA PHE A 7 -4.70 -4.86 11.06
C PHE A 7 -3.78 -4.77 9.86
N HIS A 8 -3.40 -5.96 9.36
CA HIS A 8 -2.63 -6.07 8.12
C HIS A 8 -3.36 -7.04 7.20
N SER A 9 -3.51 -6.67 5.94
CA SER A 9 -4.29 -7.45 5.00
C SER A 9 -3.47 -8.46 4.21
N VAL A 10 -2.17 -8.43 4.32
CA VAL A 10 -1.26 -9.05 3.36
C VAL A 10 -1.29 -10.57 3.35
N ASN A 11 -1.42 -11.20 4.51
CA ASN A 11 -1.19 -12.63 4.63
C ASN A 11 -2.43 -13.46 4.88
N LYS A 12 -3.59 -12.91 4.60
CA LYS A 12 -4.85 -13.61 4.80
C LYS A 12 -5.57 -13.84 3.49
N LYS A 13 -6.24 -14.96 3.40
CA LYS A 13 -7.15 -15.19 2.28
C LYS A 13 -8.39 -14.32 2.45
N VAL A 14 -8.99 -13.97 1.32
CA VAL A 14 -10.17 -13.09 1.34
C VAL A 14 -11.27 -13.69 2.22
N GLU A 15 -11.46 -15.01 2.17
CA GLU A 15 -12.51 -15.65 2.95
C GLU A 15 -12.28 -15.55 4.46
N GLU A 16 -11.04 -15.31 4.87
CA GLU A 16 -10.69 -15.23 6.28
C GLU A 16 -10.72 -13.82 6.82
N MET A 17 -10.94 -12.85 5.96
CA MET A 17 -10.89 -11.44 6.36
C MET A 17 -12.24 -10.97 6.87
N ASN A 18 -12.20 -10.14 7.93
CA ASN A 18 -13.41 -9.46 8.33
C ASN A 18 -13.61 -8.23 7.41
N PRO A 19 -14.77 -7.56 7.50
CA PRO A 19 -15.05 -6.45 6.58
C PRO A 19 -14.00 -5.33 6.61
N LYS A 20 -13.44 -5.03 7.78
CA LYS A 20 -12.44 -3.96 7.87
C LYS A 20 -11.13 -4.37 7.24
N GLU A 21 -10.75 -5.65 7.36
CA GLU A 21 -9.56 -6.14 6.69
C GLU A 21 -9.74 -6.15 5.18
N LEU A 22 -10.96 -6.40 4.73
CA LEU A 22 -11.25 -6.36 3.29
C LEU A 22 -11.04 -4.97 2.72
N ILE A 23 -11.34 -3.93 3.49
CA ILE A 23 -11.07 -2.56 3.05
C ILE A 23 -9.57 -2.36 2.82
N LEU A 24 -8.74 -2.85 3.73
CA LEU A 24 -7.30 -2.73 3.58
C LEU A 24 -6.80 -3.52 2.36
N TYR A 25 -7.31 -4.73 2.21
CA TYR A 25 -6.92 -5.56 1.08
C TYR A 25 -7.33 -4.92 -0.24
N ALA A 26 -8.56 -4.43 -0.31
CA ALA A 26 -9.05 -3.79 -1.52
C ALA A 26 -8.21 -2.56 -1.87
N THR A 27 -7.78 -1.81 -0.87
CA THR A 27 -6.96 -0.63 -1.09
C THR A 27 -5.59 -1.01 -1.63
N ALA A 28 -4.96 -2.02 -1.05
CA ALA A 28 -3.67 -2.49 -1.53
C ALA A 28 -3.77 -2.98 -2.97
N MET A 29 -4.85 -3.68 -3.29
CA MET A 29 -5.08 -4.17 -4.64
C MET A 29 -5.26 -3.02 -5.62
N CYS A 30 -6.04 -2.01 -5.24
CA CYS A 30 -6.25 -0.84 -6.10
C CYS A 30 -4.94 -0.10 -6.35
N ALA A 31 -4.14 0.11 -5.31
CA ALA A 31 -2.85 0.77 -5.45
C ALA A 31 -1.93 -0.03 -6.37
N SER A 32 -1.95 -1.34 -6.23
CA SER A 32 -1.12 -2.22 -7.06
C SER A 32 -1.50 -2.11 -8.53
N ILE A 33 -2.79 -2.16 -8.83
CA ILE A 33 -3.27 -2.06 -10.20
C ILE A 33 -2.92 -0.69 -10.78
N THR A 34 -3.11 0.36 -10.01
CA THR A 34 -2.83 1.71 -10.46
C THR A 34 -1.35 1.90 -10.75
N MET A 35 -0.50 1.47 -9.82
CA MET A 35 0.94 1.60 -10.00
C MET A 35 1.41 0.80 -11.21
N LYS A 36 0.89 -0.42 -11.36
CA LYS A 36 1.27 -1.25 -12.50
C LYS A 36 0.90 -0.57 -13.81
N GLY A 37 -0.26 0.05 -13.88
CA GLY A 37 -0.66 0.76 -15.08
C GLY A 37 0.27 1.90 -15.44
N ILE A 38 0.74 2.64 -14.41
CA ILE A 38 1.69 3.73 -14.64
C ILE A 38 3.03 3.17 -15.12
N LEU A 39 3.50 2.12 -14.47
CA LEU A 39 4.78 1.52 -14.84
C LEU A 39 4.74 0.90 -16.23
N ASP A 40 3.61 0.32 -16.61
CA ASP A 40 3.46 -0.24 -17.95
C ASP A 40 3.63 0.84 -19.02
N LYS A 41 3.10 2.02 -18.76
CA LYS A 41 3.26 3.14 -19.72
C LYS A 41 4.70 3.58 -19.83
N GLU A 42 5.47 3.43 -18.77
CA GLU A 42 6.89 3.77 -18.77
C GLU A 42 7.76 2.61 -19.23
N HIS A 43 7.14 1.47 -19.57
CA HIS A 43 7.84 0.26 -20.00
C HIS A 43 8.78 -0.26 -18.92
N ILE A 44 8.35 -0.18 -17.67
CA ILE A 44 9.14 -0.65 -16.53
C ILE A 44 8.45 -1.87 -15.93
N VAL A 45 9.22 -2.96 -15.79
CA VAL A 45 8.75 -4.16 -15.12
C VAL A 45 9.65 -4.39 -13.92
N PRO A 46 9.16 -4.11 -12.71
CA PRO A 46 10.00 -4.33 -11.52
C PRO A 46 10.28 -5.81 -11.32
N LYS A 47 11.39 -6.11 -10.67
CA LYS A 47 11.71 -7.48 -10.30
C LYS A 47 10.72 -8.04 -9.31
N SER A 48 10.32 -7.23 -8.36
CA SER A 48 9.26 -7.60 -7.43
C SER A 48 8.62 -6.33 -6.91
N ALA A 49 7.37 -6.45 -6.51
CA ALA A 49 6.64 -5.33 -5.95
C ALA A 49 5.67 -5.87 -4.92
N GLU A 50 5.74 -5.32 -3.72
CA GLU A 50 4.86 -5.67 -2.63
C GLU A 50 4.23 -4.41 -2.08
N ILE A 51 2.93 -4.46 -1.83
CA ILE A 51 2.21 -3.34 -1.23
C ILE A 51 1.46 -3.87 -0.02
N GLU A 52 1.71 -3.25 1.11
CA GLU A 52 1.03 -3.58 2.36
C GLU A 52 0.20 -2.41 2.82
N MET A 53 -1.04 -2.69 3.19
CA MET A 53 -1.91 -1.68 3.74
C MET A 53 -2.25 -2.04 5.16
N SER A 54 -2.10 -1.10 6.08
CA SER A 54 -2.44 -1.33 7.48
C SER A 54 -3.26 -0.17 8.00
N GLY A 55 -3.94 -0.40 9.10
CA GLY A 55 -4.75 0.63 9.72
C GLY A 55 -4.87 0.38 11.20
N VAL A 56 -5.09 1.47 11.95
CA VAL A 56 -5.28 1.42 13.38
C VAL A 56 -6.73 1.72 13.69
N LEU A 57 -7.37 0.81 14.40
CA LEU A 57 -8.78 0.94 14.76
C LEU A 57 -8.92 1.61 16.12
N ASP A 58 -9.98 2.36 16.26
CA ASP A 58 -10.36 2.91 17.54
C ASP A 58 -11.22 1.86 18.23
N THR A 59 -10.63 1.16 19.19
CA THR A 59 -11.29 0.04 19.86
C THR A 59 -11.34 0.24 21.37
N GLU A 60 -11.42 1.48 21.80
CA GLU A 60 -11.34 1.77 23.24
C GLU A 60 -12.49 1.17 24.02
N GLN A 61 -13.66 1.03 23.41
CA GLN A 61 -14.83 0.52 24.12
C GLN A 61 -15.38 -0.69 23.41
N VAL A 62 -15.69 -1.70 24.18
CA VAL A 62 -16.13 -2.98 23.63
C VAL A 62 -17.38 -2.84 22.78
N MET A 63 -18.33 -2.02 23.20
CA MET A 63 -19.58 -1.85 22.49
C MET A 63 -19.62 -0.66 21.57
N ALA A 64 -18.53 0.08 21.47
CA ALA A 64 -18.48 1.27 20.64
C ALA A 64 -18.21 0.88 19.18
N LYS A 65 -18.54 1.79 18.28
CA LYS A 65 -18.19 1.60 16.87
C LYS A 65 -16.67 1.55 16.73
N SER A 66 -16.23 0.58 15.95
CA SER A 66 -14.80 0.44 15.69
C SER A 66 -14.51 1.00 14.31
N ILE A 67 -13.87 2.15 14.26
CA ILE A 67 -13.54 2.81 13.00
C ILE A 67 -12.04 3.04 12.92
N TYR A 68 -11.54 3.23 11.72
CA TYR A 68 -10.12 3.49 11.54
C TYR A 68 -9.76 4.88 12.00
N ARG A 69 -8.67 4.98 12.77
CA ARG A 69 -8.09 6.25 13.20
C ARG A 69 -6.98 6.71 12.26
N SER A 70 -6.30 5.78 11.61
CA SER A 70 -5.21 6.11 10.71
C SER A 70 -4.96 4.95 9.78
N PHE A 71 -4.30 5.25 8.66
CA PHE A 71 -3.90 4.25 7.69
C PHE A 71 -2.44 4.44 7.34
N ASN A 72 -1.79 3.35 6.95
CA ASN A 72 -0.44 3.41 6.41
C ASN A 72 -0.32 2.45 5.24
N ILE A 73 0.34 2.90 4.18
CA ILE A 73 0.62 2.05 3.04
C ILE A 73 2.12 1.95 2.86
N LEU A 74 2.61 0.74 2.67
CA LEU A 74 4.03 0.46 2.52
C LEU A 74 4.27 -0.16 1.15
N TYR A 75 5.21 0.42 0.40
CA TYR A 75 5.62 -0.10 -0.90
C TYR A 75 7.02 -0.66 -0.78
N ARG A 76 7.21 -1.91 -1.21
CA ARG A 76 8.54 -2.52 -1.32
C ARG A 76 8.73 -2.97 -2.76
N ILE A 77 9.70 -2.38 -3.43
CA ILE A 77 9.86 -2.63 -4.86
C ILE A 77 11.33 -2.85 -5.17
N GLU A 78 11.60 -3.89 -5.96
CA GLU A 78 12.94 -4.16 -6.47
C GLU A 78 12.96 -3.91 -7.97
N CYS A 79 13.99 -3.24 -8.44
CA CYS A 79 14.13 -2.95 -9.85
C CYS A 79 15.52 -3.32 -10.34
N SER A 80 15.71 -3.26 -11.66
CA SER A 80 16.97 -3.71 -12.27
C SER A 80 18.05 -2.65 -12.26
N THR A 81 17.69 -1.39 -12.47
CA THR A 81 18.69 -0.33 -12.65
C THR A 81 18.38 0.85 -11.76
N LEU A 82 19.44 1.66 -11.50
CA LEU A 82 19.27 2.87 -10.72
C LEU A 82 18.36 3.88 -11.40
N SER A 83 18.40 3.94 -12.73
CA SER A 83 17.57 4.89 -13.43
C SER A 83 16.08 4.59 -13.26
N GLU A 84 15.74 3.32 -13.06
CA GLU A 84 14.35 2.95 -12.84
C GLU A 84 13.84 3.38 -11.47
N GLN A 85 14.75 3.56 -10.50
CA GLN A 85 14.32 3.94 -9.16
C GLN A 85 13.54 5.25 -9.15
N SER A 86 14.02 6.25 -9.86
CA SER A 86 13.32 7.54 -9.84
C SER A 86 11.97 7.45 -10.55
N LYS A 87 11.89 6.67 -11.61
CA LYS A 87 10.61 6.48 -12.31
C LYS A 87 9.61 5.72 -11.46
N ILE A 88 10.09 4.71 -10.75
CA ILE A 88 9.23 3.94 -9.85
C ILE A 88 8.78 4.82 -8.69
N GLY A 89 9.69 5.63 -8.14
CA GLY A 89 9.31 6.58 -7.09
C GLY A 89 8.23 7.54 -7.54
N ARG A 90 8.33 7.99 -8.78
CA ARG A 90 7.31 8.87 -9.34
C ARG A 90 5.98 8.13 -9.48
N ALA A 91 6.02 6.88 -9.92
CA ALA A 91 4.79 6.08 -10.05
C ALA A 91 4.14 5.86 -8.68
N VAL A 92 4.95 5.59 -7.66
CA VAL A 92 4.43 5.45 -6.29
C VAL A 92 3.76 6.73 -5.84
N ASN A 93 4.41 7.87 -6.06
CA ASN A 93 3.85 9.15 -5.70
C ASN A 93 2.54 9.43 -6.40
N LEU A 94 2.49 9.19 -7.71
CA LEU A 94 1.27 9.42 -8.47
C LEU A 94 0.14 8.52 -8.00
N THR A 95 0.46 7.26 -7.69
CA THR A 95 -0.52 6.33 -7.18
C THR A 95 -1.07 6.81 -5.84
N THR A 96 -0.18 7.17 -4.93
CA THR A 96 -0.54 7.51 -3.56
C THR A 96 -1.28 8.84 -3.48
N GLU A 97 -0.80 9.84 -4.23
CA GLU A 97 -1.33 11.20 -4.09
C GLU A 97 -2.47 11.50 -5.03
N LYS A 98 -2.64 10.72 -6.10
CA LYS A 98 -3.53 11.16 -7.15
C LYS A 98 -4.43 10.09 -7.74
N TYR A 99 -3.87 8.98 -8.21
CA TYR A 99 -4.60 8.10 -9.11
C TYR A 99 -5.27 6.89 -8.49
N CYS A 100 -4.87 6.48 -7.30
CA CYS A 100 -5.60 5.39 -6.65
C CYS A 100 -6.83 5.95 -5.95
N GLY A 101 -8.00 5.70 -6.56
CA GLY A 101 -9.25 6.25 -6.03
C GLY A 101 -9.55 5.79 -4.62
N THR A 102 -9.24 4.53 -4.31
CA THR A 102 -9.49 4.01 -2.98
C THR A 102 -8.66 4.75 -1.93
N LEU A 103 -7.38 5.02 -2.23
CA LEU A 103 -6.55 5.79 -1.30
C LEU A 103 -7.10 7.20 -1.12
N GLN A 104 -7.60 7.81 -2.18
CA GLN A 104 -8.19 9.14 -2.06
C GLN A 104 -9.42 9.12 -1.18
N MET A 105 -10.22 8.07 -1.27
CA MET A 105 -11.38 7.93 -0.40
C MET A 105 -10.99 7.75 1.05
N LEU A 106 -9.99 6.91 1.31
CA LEU A 106 -9.58 6.64 2.68
C LEU A 106 -8.96 7.87 3.34
N ARG A 107 -8.31 8.74 2.57
CA ARG A 107 -7.77 9.98 3.13
C ARG A 107 -8.85 10.86 3.74
N ARG A 108 -10.08 10.73 3.24
CA ARG A 108 -11.19 11.52 3.77
C ARG A 108 -11.74 10.92 5.05
N ILE A 109 -11.36 9.69 5.34
CA ILE A 109 -11.82 9.02 6.56
C ILE A 109 -10.85 9.25 7.71
N ALA A 110 -9.53 9.16 7.44
CA ALA A 110 -8.53 9.25 8.48
C ALA A 110 -7.17 9.59 7.86
N PRO A 111 -6.23 10.10 8.67
CA PRO A 111 -4.88 10.38 8.16
C PRO A 111 -4.25 9.14 7.54
N LEU A 112 -3.57 9.35 6.42
CA LEU A 112 -2.92 8.27 5.69
C LEU A 112 -1.46 8.63 5.48
N SER A 113 -0.57 7.76 5.94
CA SER A 113 0.87 7.90 5.72
C SER A 113 1.36 6.83 4.77
N HIS A 114 2.54 7.04 4.21
CA HIS A 114 3.10 6.04 3.31
C HIS A 114 4.59 5.91 3.53
N GLU A 115 5.10 4.72 3.23
CA GLU A 115 6.51 4.40 3.30
C GLU A 115 6.90 3.70 2.01
N VAL A 116 8.09 3.99 1.51
CA VAL A 116 8.55 3.47 0.24
C VAL A 116 9.96 2.94 0.37
N SER A 117 10.17 1.72 -0.10
CA SER A 117 11.50 1.12 -0.19
C SER A 117 11.70 0.66 -1.62
N ILE A 118 12.64 1.28 -2.32
CA ILE A 118 12.94 0.91 -3.70
C ILE A 118 14.41 0.53 -3.77
N VAL A 119 14.68 -0.71 -4.14
CA VAL A 119 16.03 -1.25 -4.17
C VAL A 119 16.40 -1.60 -5.61
N SER A 120 17.59 -1.21 -6.01
CA SER A 120 18.11 -1.51 -7.34
C SER A 120 19.14 -2.61 -7.23
N ILE A 121 18.96 -3.68 -8.00
CA ILE A 121 19.87 -4.80 -7.97
C ILE A 121 21.20 -4.46 -8.65
N GLU A 122 21.14 -3.56 -9.61
CA GLU A 122 22.33 -3.19 -10.38
C GLU A 122 23.47 -2.69 -9.51
N THR A 123 23.15 -1.99 -8.42
CA THR A 123 24.18 -1.43 -7.56
C THR A 123 24.99 -2.47 -6.82
N GLU A 124 24.50 -3.69 -6.78
CA GLU A 124 25.19 -4.75 -6.06
C GLU A 124 26.20 -5.49 -6.89
N GLY A 125 26.27 -5.17 -8.15
CA GLY A 125 27.16 -5.85 -9.06
C GLY A 125 28.59 -5.35 -9.05
N TYR A 126 28.96 -4.45 -8.18
CA TYR A 126 30.31 -3.87 -8.14
C TYR A 126 31.21 -4.52 -7.16
#